data_471615bb1bcae38720ceef3221b428c7
#
_entry.id   471615bb1bcae38720ceef3221b428c7
#
_cell.length_a   1.000
_cell.length_b   1.000
_cell.length_c   1.000
_cell.angle_alpha   90.00
_cell.angle_beta   90.00
_cell.angle_gamma   90.00
#
_symmetry.space_group_name_H-M   'P 1'
#
loop_
_entity.id
_entity.type
_entity.pdbx_description
1 polymer ?
#
loop_
_entity_poly.entity_id
_entity_poly.type
_entity_poly.pdbx_seq_one_letter_code
_entity_poly.pdbx_strand_id
1 'polypeptide(L)'
;MDRRTFIKGAVVAAATPGVVSSSDTVEHSTLLALIAKHENLYTADDKAWGLAYDLDDSVMKSAPRTAVELGRLMMGRDLDGAQIFKPIIAHSESEITAYFDENLQHIDMMTGSSVPAWKEARLKAHNDRRQAKLDEFRACREARKRHEDQCGYTAAMKAAQATMREVKSVEALIIKYIPATLEEAAIKARWLVKKMNDDRSYLRDYEAALEEALDAIGRA
;
A
#
# COMPACT_ATOMS: atom_id res chain seq x y z
N MET A 1 37.84 9.83 -10.18
CA MET A 1 37.64 8.58 -9.42
C MET A 1 36.21 8.14 -9.58
N ASP A 2 36.03 7.09 -10.36
CA ASP A 2 34.75 6.66 -10.93
C ASP A 2 33.98 5.81 -9.91
N ARG A 3 32.79 6.29 -9.47
CA ARG A 3 31.91 5.59 -8.51
C ARG A 3 30.85 4.71 -9.19
N ARG A 4 31.13 4.21 -10.41
CA ARG A 4 30.16 3.48 -11.24
C ARG A 4 30.31 1.95 -11.27
N THR A 5 31.01 1.32 -10.32
CA THR A 5 31.33 -0.12 -10.42
C THR A 5 30.94 -0.93 -9.18
N PHE A 6 29.78 -0.68 -8.54
CA PHE A 6 29.39 -1.53 -7.40
C PHE A 6 27.90 -1.94 -7.35
N ILE A 7 27.24 -2.02 -8.50
CA ILE A 7 25.88 -2.65 -8.56
C ILE A 7 25.88 -3.71 -9.67
N LYS A 8 26.73 -4.72 -9.53
CA LYS A 8 26.59 -5.99 -10.27
C LYS A 8 26.92 -7.12 -9.31
N GLY A 9 25.88 -7.76 -8.76
CA GLY A 9 26.10 -9.02 -8.05
C GLY A 9 25.17 -9.33 -6.89
N ALA A 10 23.92 -8.90 -6.91
CA ALA A 10 22.90 -9.54 -6.08
C ALA A 10 21.98 -10.36 -7.00
N VAL A 11 22.47 -11.49 -7.45
CA VAL A 11 21.59 -12.55 -7.96
C VAL A 11 20.86 -13.09 -6.74
N VAL A 12 19.65 -12.57 -6.50
CA VAL A 12 18.69 -13.22 -5.61
C VAL A 12 18.32 -14.52 -6.30
N ALA A 13 18.87 -15.63 -5.84
CA ALA A 13 18.39 -16.96 -6.18
C ALA A 13 16.92 -17.02 -5.77
N ALA A 14 16.02 -16.89 -6.74
CA ALA A 14 14.63 -17.20 -6.56
C ALA A 14 14.53 -18.71 -6.25
N ALA A 15 14.43 -19.05 -4.97
CA ALA A 15 14.02 -20.37 -4.56
C ALA A 15 12.58 -20.53 -5.06
N THR A 16 12.40 -21.27 -6.14
CA THR A 16 11.12 -21.80 -6.58
C THR A 16 10.55 -22.60 -5.42
N PRO A 17 9.34 -22.28 -4.90
CA PRO A 17 8.67 -23.16 -3.97
C PRO A 17 8.30 -24.42 -4.72
N GLY A 18 9.04 -25.50 -4.46
CA GLY A 18 8.65 -26.84 -4.86
C GLY A 18 7.26 -27.12 -4.31
N VAL A 19 6.35 -27.48 -5.21
CA VAL A 19 5.04 -28.04 -4.84
C VAL A 19 5.31 -29.36 -4.12
N VAL A 20 5.39 -29.28 -2.80
CA VAL A 20 5.38 -30.48 -1.95
C VAL A 20 3.91 -30.90 -1.84
N SER A 21 3.58 -31.97 -2.52
CA SER A 21 2.34 -32.71 -2.36
C SER A 21 2.24 -33.13 -0.90
N SER A 22 1.40 -32.46 -0.13
CA SER A 22 1.15 -32.74 1.28
C SER A 22 0.22 -33.95 1.40
N SER A 23 0.79 -35.10 1.62
CA SER A 23 0.11 -36.17 2.33
C SER A 23 0.01 -35.79 3.80
N ASP A 24 -1.20 -35.77 4.35
CA ASP A 24 -1.57 -35.40 5.70
C ASP A 24 -0.83 -36.21 6.79
N THR A 25 0.30 -35.73 7.22
CA THR A 25 0.77 -35.89 8.58
C THR A 25 0.75 -34.51 9.22
N VAL A 26 -0.30 -34.23 9.99
CA VAL A 26 -0.31 -33.12 10.93
C VAL A 26 0.80 -33.44 11.93
N GLU A 27 2.05 -33.06 11.63
CA GLU A 27 3.08 -32.97 12.63
C GLU A 27 2.55 -31.99 13.68
N HIS A 28 2.30 -32.48 14.88
CA HIS A 28 2.00 -31.66 16.03
C HIS A 28 3.23 -30.79 16.29
N SER A 29 3.28 -29.64 15.60
CA SER A 29 4.28 -28.62 15.87
C SER A 29 4.05 -28.18 17.30
N THR A 30 5.02 -28.42 18.17
CA THR A 30 4.95 -28.01 19.57
C THR A 30 4.75 -26.49 19.61
N LEU A 31 4.07 -25.99 20.65
CA LEU A 31 3.87 -24.53 20.84
C LEU A 31 5.19 -23.74 20.72
N LEU A 32 6.27 -24.33 21.27
CA LEU A 32 7.62 -23.71 21.18
C LEU A 32 8.11 -23.57 19.72
N ALA A 33 7.84 -24.58 18.87
CA ALA A 33 8.21 -24.51 17.46
C ALA A 33 7.41 -23.42 16.72
N LEU A 34 6.13 -23.24 17.04
CA LEU A 34 5.30 -22.18 16.50
C LEU A 34 5.80 -20.80 16.95
N ILE A 35 6.14 -20.63 18.22
CA ILE A 35 6.67 -19.36 18.75
C ILE A 35 8.01 -19.03 18.10
N ALA A 36 8.93 -19.99 18.01
CA ALA A 36 10.23 -19.79 17.36
C ALA A 36 10.06 -19.44 15.88
N LYS A 37 9.14 -20.11 15.17
CA LYS A 37 8.80 -19.77 13.77
C LYS A 37 8.26 -18.34 13.67
N HIS A 38 7.36 -17.95 14.58
CA HIS A 38 6.82 -16.60 14.61
C HIS A 38 7.92 -15.55 14.81
N GLU A 39 8.84 -15.73 15.74
CA GLU A 39 9.94 -14.79 16.01
C GLU A 39 10.88 -14.64 14.80
N ASN A 40 11.19 -15.75 14.12
CA ASN A 40 11.98 -15.72 12.89
C ASN A 40 11.27 -14.96 11.76
N LEU A 41 9.97 -15.22 11.56
CA LEU A 41 9.16 -14.54 10.55
C LEU A 41 8.99 -13.05 10.88
N TYR A 42 8.80 -12.70 12.15
CA TYR A 42 8.69 -11.31 12.59
C TYR A 42 9.97 -10.53 12.30
N THR A 43 11.14 -11.14 12.55
CA THR A 43 12.43 -10.53 12.20
C THR A 43 12.60 -10.36 10.68
N ALA A 44 12.10 -11.30 9.88
CA ALA A 44 12.13 -11.21 8.42
C ALA A 44 11.17 -10.12 7.90
N ASP A 45 10.00 -10.01 8.52
CA ASP A 45 8.99 -8.99 8.22
C ASP A 45 9.51 -7.58 8.49
N ASP A 46 10.12 -7.36 9.66
CA ASP A 46 10.74 -6.07 10.03
C ASP A 46 11.80 -5.63 9.00
N LYS A 47 12.66 -6.56 8.56
CA LYS A 47 13.65 -6.30 7.50
C LYS A 47 13.00 -5.99 6.16
N ALA A 48 11.94 -6.72 5.79
CA ALA A 48 11.26 -6.53 4.52
C ALA A 48 10.54 -5.16 4.47
N TRP A 49 9.90 -4.77 5.58
CA TRP A 49 9.30 -3.43 5.70
C TRP A 49 10.35 -2.33 5.73
N GLY A 50 11.48 -2.51 6.43
CA GLY A 50 12.60 -1.56 6.42
C GLY A 50 13.07 -1.27 5.00
N LEU A 51 13.31 -2.31 4.20
CA LEU A 51 13.68 -2.16 2.79
C LEU A 51 12.60 -1.43 1.97
N ALA A 52 11.32 -1.76 2.18
CA ALA A 52 10.22 -1.13 1.47
C ALA A 52 10.13 0.37 1.81
N TYR A 53 10.31 0.78 3.05
CA TYR A 53 10.33 2.19 3.48
C TYR A 53 11.52 2.96 2.92
N ASP A 54 12.71 2.38 2.90
CA ASP A 54 13.91 3.01 2.32
C ASP A 54 13.70 3.29 0.81
N LEU A 55 13.07 2.34 0.11
CA LEU A 55 12.73 2.51 -1.30
C LEU A 55 11.59 3.51 -1.52
N ASP A 56 10.58 3.55 -0.65
CA ASP A 56 9.49 4.53 -0.71
C ASP A 56 10.01 5.96 -0.62
N ASP A 57 10.93 6.23 0.31
CA ASP A 57 11.60 7.52 0.44
C ASP A 57 12.34 7.93 -0.84
N SER A 58 12.97 6.97 -1.51
CA SER A 58 13.63 7.20 -2.79
C SER A 58 12.65 7.48 -3.92
N VAL A 59 11.55 6.72 -3.99
CA VAL A 59 10.46 6.89 -4.96
C VAL A 59 9.79 8.25 -4.77
N MET A 60 9.48 8.65 -3.54
CA MET A 60 8.84 9.94 -3.26
C MET A 60 9.68 11.13 -3.71
N LYS A 61 11.02 11.00 -3.72
CA LYS A 61 11.95 12.05 -4.16
C LYS A 61 12.18 12.08 -5.66
N SER A 62 12.09 10.95 -6.35
CA SER A 62 12.55 10.79 -7.74
C SER A 62 11.46 10.38 -8.73
N ALA A 63 10.36 9.81 -8.29
CA ALA A 63 9.30 9.34 -9.18
C ALA A 63 8.52 10.49 -9.84
N PRO A 64 8.05 10.29 -11.06
CA PRO A 64 7.14 11.22 -11.72
C PRO A 64 5.89 11.48 -10.87
N ARG A 65 5.44 12.73 -10.84
CA ARG A 65 4.20 13.09 -10.13
C ARG A 65 2.99 12.52 -10.86
N THR A 66 2.07 11.92 -10.12
CA THR A 66 0.76 11.48 -10.62
C THR A 66 -0.26 12.61 -10.47
N ALA A 67 -0.05 13.69 -11.21
CA ALA A 67 -0.93 14.85 -11.15
C ALA A 67 -0.90 15.57 -12.51
N VAL A 68 -2.04 16.14 -12.90
CA VAL A 68 -2.21 16.84 -14.17
C VAL A 68 -2.78 18.24 -13.93
N GLU A 69 -2.19 19.25 -14.56
CA GLU A 69 -2.73 20.61 -14.54
C GLU A 69 -3.92 20.71 -15.50
N LEU A 70 -5.10 21.04 -14.96
CA LEU A 70 -6.35 21.18 -15.71
C LEU A 70 -6.52 22.59 -16.26
N GLY A 71 -6.00 23.59 -15.55
CA GLY A 71 -6.13 25.00 -15.88
C GLY A 71 -5.54 25.86 -14.78
N ARG A 72 -5.84 27.16 -14.84
CA ARG A 72 -5.38 28.14 -13.86
C ARG A 72 -6.54 29.00 -13.36
N LEU A 73 -6.64 29.13 -12.04
CA LEU A 73 -7.58 30.01 -11.38
C LEU A 73 -6.91 31.36 -11.13
N MET A 74 -7.54 32.46 -11.57
CA MET A 74 -7.08 33.80 -11.25
C MET A 74 -7.41 34.11 -9.78
N MET A 75 -6.39 34.36 -8.97
CA MET A 75 -6.52 34.61 -7.52
C MET A 75 -6.63 36.11 -7.19
N GLY A 76 -6.27 36.99 -8.14
CA GLY A 76 -6.25 38.42 -7.92
C GLY A 76 -5.10 39.08 -8.66
N ARG A 77 -4.68 40.24 -8.16
CA ARG A 77 -3.50 40.97 -8.66
C ARG A 77 -2.55 41.22 -7.50
N ASP A 78 -1.25 41.22 -7.78
CA ASP A 78 -0.23 41.61 -6.81
C ASP A 78 -0.17 43.14 -6.64
N LEU A 79 0.76 43.63 -5.82
CA LEU A 79 0.96 45.06 -5.54
C LEU A 79 1.37 45.87 -6.80
N ASP A 80 1.97 45.21 -7.77
CA ASP A 80 2.41 45.80 -9.05
C ASP A 80 1.33 45.69 -10.13
N GLY A 81 0.16 45.12 -9.79
CA GLY A 81 -0.99 44.98 -10.71
C GLY A 81 -0.92 43.75 -11.62
N ALA A 82 0.11 42.88 -11.49
CA ALA A 82 0.21 41.66 -12.26
C ALA A 82 -0.81 40.60 -11.76
N GLN A 83 -1.37 39.82 -12.69
CA GLN A 83 -2.36 38.79 -12.35
C GLN A 83 -1.70 37.60 -11.70
N ILE A 84 -2.20 37.20 -10.52
CA ILE A 84 -1.76 36.01 -9.80
C ILE A 84 -2.65 34.85 -10.22
N PHE A 85 -2.04 33.77 -10.72
CA PHE A 85 -2.72 32.55 -11.11
C PHE A 85 -2.29 31.37 -10.23
N LYS A 86 -3.26 30.57 -9.81
CA LYS A 86 -3.02 29.28 -9.13
C LYS A 86 -3.38 28.14 -10.08
N PRO A 87 -2.49 27.14 -10.28
CA PRO A 87 -2.82 25.98 -11.09
C PRO A 87 -3.92 25.14 -10.41
N ILE A 88 -4.84 24.65 -11.21
CA ILE A 88 -5.83 23.64 -10.80
C ILE A 88 -5.21 22.29 -11.14
N ILE A 89 -4.92 21.50 -10.12
CA ILE A 89 -4.22 20.21 -10.26
C ILE A 89 -5.18 19.10 -9.87
N ALA A 90 -5.29 18.09 -10.72
CA ALA A 90 -6.03 16.86 -10.44
C ALA A 90 -5.08 15.71 -10.10
N HIS A 91 -5.44 14.93 -9.09
CA HIS A 91 -4.73 13.75 -8.59
C HIS A 91 -5.48 12.45 -8.87
N SER A 92 -6.66 12.51 -9.51
CA SER A 92 -7.47 11.36 -9.86
C SER A 92 -8.27 11.58 -11.15
N GLU A 93 -8.67 10.48 -11.81
CA GLU A 93 -9.56 10.54 -12.98
C GLU A 93 -10.94 11.13 -12.62
N SER A 94 -11.41 10.92 -11.40
CA SER A 94 -12.66 11.48 -10.90
C SER A 94 -12.60 13.02 -10.79
N GLU A 95 -11.49 13.57 -10.29
CA GLU A 95 -11.29 15.02 -10.22
C GLU A 95 -11.22 15.66 -11.61
N ILE A 96 -10.56 15.00 -12.58
CA ILE A 96 -10.54 15.45 -13.97
C ILE A 96 -11.97 15.48 -14.52
N THR A 97 -12.70 14.40 -14.32
CA THR A 97 -14.09 14.28 -14.79
C THR A 97 -14.97 15.36 -14.18
N ALA A 98 -14.95 15.54 -12.86
CA ALA A 98 -15.73 16.55 -12.16
C ALA A 98 -15.45 17.98 -12.67
N TYR A 99 -14.17 18.31 -12.85
CA TYR A 99 -13.77 19.62 -13.39
C TYR A 99 -14.36 19.89 -14.78
N PHE A 100 -14.32 18.88 -15.66
CA PHE A 100 -14.88 19.06 -17.01
C PHE A 100 -16.41 19.06 -17.01
N ASP A 101 -17.07 18.30 -16.12
CA ASP A 101 -18.53 18.29 -16.00
C ASP A 101 -19.07 19.62 -15.47
N GLU A 102 -18.39 20.26 -14.50
CA GLU A 102 -18.72 21.62 -14.04
C GLU A 102 -18.56 22.64 -15.16
N ASN A 103 -17.46 22.58 -15.91
CA ASN A 103 -17.24 23.49 -17.04
C ASN A 103 -18.22 23.28 -18.19
N LEU A 104 -18.76 22.07 -18.37
CA LEU A 104 -19.80 21.76 -19.35
C LEU A 104 -21.10 22.52 -19.05
N GLN A 105 -21.51 22.59 -17.78
CA GLN A 105 -22.69 23.36 -17.36
C GLN A 105 -22.54 24.86 -17.68
N HIS A 106 -21.34 25.42 -17.52
CA HIS A 106 -21.07 26.81 -17.90
C HIS A 106 -21.15 27.03 -19.42
N ILE A 107 -20.69 26.07 -20.23
CA ILE A 107 -20.81 26.13 -21.68
C ILE A 107 -22.29 26.15 -22.09
N ASP A 108 -23.11 25.28 -21.49
CA ASP A 108 -24.55 25.25 -21.79
C ASP A 108 -25.28 26.51 -21.38
N MET A 109 -24.97 27.11 -20.24
CA MET A 109 -25.54 28.39 -19.80
C MET A 109 -25.14 29.54 -20.70
N MET A 110 -23.90 29.61 -21.18
CA MET A 110 -23.40 30.68 -22.02
C MET A 110 -23.82 30.57 -23.48
N THR A 111 -24.20 29.36 -23.94
CA THR A 111 -24.52 29.16 -25.37
C THR A 111 -25.97 29.45 -25.73
N GLY A 112 -26.91 29.47 -24.77
CA GLY A 112 -28.31 29.78 -24.99
C GLY A 112 -28.89 29.14 -26.26
N SER A 113 -29.65 29.94 -27.05
CA SER A 113 -30.23 29.52 -28.31
C SER A 113 -29.31 29.71 -29.55
N SER A 114 -28.00 29.72 -29.37
CA SER A 114 -27.03 29.99 -30.43
C SER A 114 -26.89 28.83 -31.43
N VAL A 115 -26.32 29.17 -32.60
CA VAL A 115 -26.17 28.31 -33.78
C VAL A 115 -25.70 26.88 -33.43
N PRO A 116 -26.44 25.83 -33.83
CA PRO A 116 -26.16 24.45 -33.47
C PRO A 116 -24.73 23.99 -33.79
N ALA A 117 -24.21 24.36 -34.96
CA ALA A 117 -22.86 23.95 -35.38
C ALA A 117 -21.73 24.52 -34.49
N TRP A 118 -21.89 25.71 -33.94
CA TRP A 118 -20.92 26.30 -33.03
C TRP A 118 -20.94 25.58 -31.65
N LYS A 119 -22.15 25.23 -31.18
CA LYS A 119 -22.30 24.45 -29.94
C LYS A 119 -21.65 23.07 -30.07
N GLU A 120 -21.88 22.35 -31.15
CA GLU A 120 -21.28 21.06 -31.43
C GLU A 120 -19.75 21.11 -31.45
N ALA A 121 -19.19 22.10 -32.18
CA ALA A 121 -17.74 22.28 -32.25
C ALA A 121 -17.13 22.53 -30.85
N ARG A 122 -17.81 23.31 -29.99
CA ARG A 122 -17.35 23.61 -28.64
C ARG A 122 -17.46 22.42 -27.69
N LEU A 123 -18.53 21.66 -27.79
CA LEU A 123 -18.71 20.40 -27.05
C LEU A 123 -17.65 19.37 -27.44
N LYS A 124 -17.39 19.25 -28.76
CA LYS A 124 -16.33 18.38 -29.24
C LYS A 124 -14.97 18.79 -28.68
N ALA A 125 -14.59 20.08 -28.80
CA ALA A 125 -13.33 20.56 -28.28
C ALA A 125 -13.19 20.38 -26.76
N HIS A 126 -14.29 20.49 -26.01
CA HIS A 126 -14.34 20.23 -24.57
C HIS A 126 -14.09 18.75 -24.27
N ASN A 127 -14.77 17.85 -24.96
CA ASN A 127 -14.58 16.41 -24.78
C ASN A 127 -13.18 15.95 -25.22
N ASP A 128 -12.64 16.48 -26.30
CA ASP A 128 -11.28 16.20 -26.75
C ASP A 128 -10.25 16.60 -25.69
N ARG A 129 -10.43 17.78 -25.05
CA ARG A 129 -9.57 18.24 -23.94
C ARG A 129 -9.69 17.34 -22.70
N ARG A 130 -10.93 16.94 -22.34
CA ARG A 130 -11.16 16.02 -21.24
C ARG A 130 -10.41 14.70 -21.48
N GLN A 131 -10.59 14.11 -22.67
CA GLN A 131 -9.93 12.86 -23.02
C GLN A 131 -8.40 13.01 -22.99
N ALA A 132 -7.86 14.07 -23.56
CA ALA A 132 -6.42 14.35 -23.53
C ALA A 132 -5.87 14.45 -22.09
N LYS A 133 -6.62 15.07 -21.15
CA LYS A 133 -6.22 15.14 -19.74
C LYS A 133 -6.30 13.80 -19.01
N LEU A 134 -7.29 12.98 -19.32
CA LEU A 134 -7.36 11.61 -18.81
C LEU A 134 -6.19 10.76 -19.32
N ASP A 135 -5.84 10.88 -20.60
CA ASP A 135 -4.73 10.14 -21.19
C ASP A 135 -3.37 10.61 -20.64
N GLU A 136 -3.20 11.93 -20.42
CA GLU A 136 -2.04 12.50 -19.73
C GLU A 136 -1.90 11.93 -18.31
N PHE A 137 -2.99 11.88 -17.56
CA PHE A 137 -2.99 11.33 -16.20
C PHE A 137 -2.62 9.84 -16.17
N ARG A 138 -3.19 9.05 -17.09
CA ARG A 138 -2.88 7.62 -17.24
C ARG A 138 -1.40 7.41 -17.58
N ALA A 139 -0.88 8.21 -18.51
CA ALA A 139 0.54 8.16 -18.86
C ALA A 139 1.47 8.51 -17.66
N CYS A 140 1.10 9.50 -16.84
CA CYS A 140 1.82 9.83 -15.61
C CYS A 140 1.78 8.66 -14.59
N ARG A 141 0.63 8.01 -14.42
CA ARG A 141 0.49 6.83 -13.54
C ARG A 141 1.36 5.65 -14.02
N GLU A 142 1.33 5.39 -15.32
CA GLU A 142 2.16 4.32 -15.89
C GLU A 142 3.66 4.64 -15.80
N ALA A 143 4.05 5.89 -16.00
CA ALA A 143 5.43 6.32 -15.82
C ALA A 143 5.89 6.13 -14.37
N ARG A 144 5.06 6.51 -13.40
CA ARG A 144 5.33 6.27 -11.97
C ARG A 144 5.44 4.77 -11.67
N LYS A 145 4.48 3.97 -12.11
CA LYS A 145 4.51 2.52 -11.90
C LYS A 145 5.77 1.88 -12.49
N ARG A 146 6.15 2.27 -13.70
CA ARG A 146 7.42 1.78 -14.31
C ARG A 146 8.63 2.18 -13.47
N HIS A 147 8.65 3.38 -12.93
CA HIS A 147 9.72 3.82 -12.05
C HIS A 147 9.78 3.01 -10.75
N GLU A 148 8.62 2.77 -10.11
CA GLU A 148 8.49 1.93 -8.90
C GLU A 148 8.94 0.48 -9.15
N ASP A 149 8.62 -0.07 -10.33
CA ASP A 149 9.07 -1.40 -10.74
C ASP A 149 10.59 -1.43 -11.00
N GLN A 150 11.14 -0.41 -11.66
CA GLN A 150 12.55 -0.32 -11.98
C GLN A 150 13.45 -0.13 -10.75
N CYS A 151 13.01 0.63 -9.76
CA CYS A 151 13.76 0.80 -8.51
C CYS A 151 13.57 -0.35 -7.52
N GLY A 152 12.67 -1.31 -7.81
CA GLY A 152 12.41 -2.48 -6.98
C GLY A 152 11.38 -2.26 -5.86
N TYR A 153 10.78 -1.07 -5.74
CA TYR A 153 9.79 -0.75 -4.72
C TYR A 153 8.58 -1.69 -4.75
N THR A 154 8.01 -1.93 -5.93
CA THR A 154 6.87 -2.85 -6.08
C THR A 154 7.21 -4.26 -5.60
N ALA A 155 8.41 -4.75 -5.88
CA ALA A 155 8.87 -6.06 -5.44
C ALA A 155 9.06 -6.11 -3.91
N ALA A 156 9.68 -5.08 -3.33
CA ALA A 156 9.89 -4.97 -1.89
C ALA A 156 8.55 -4.90 -1.13
N MET A 157 7.59 -4.10 -1.59
CA MET A 157 6.25 -4.02 -1.01
C MET A 157 5.50 -5.36 -1.06
N LYS A 158 5.59 -6.09 -2.18
CA LYS A 158 5.00 -7.44 -2.28
C LYS A 158 5.66 -8.42 -1.32
N ALA A 159 6.97 -8.37 -1.17
CA ALA A 159 7.70 -9.22 -0.23
C ALA A 159 7.29 -8.91 1.22
N ALA A 160 7.26 -7.63 1.62
CA ALA A 160 6.82 -7.21 2.94
C ALA A 160 5.37 -7.62 3.25
N GLN A 161 4.46 -7.48 2.29
CA GLN A 161 3.08 -7.95 2.45
C GLN A 161 2.97 -9.48 2.55
N ALA A 162 3.85 -10.22 1.89
CA ALA A 162 3.88 -11.68 1.97
C ALA A 162 4.36 -12.14 3.35
N THR A 163 5.49 -11.59 3.85
CA THR A 163 6.01 -11.91 5.18
C THR A 163 5.01 -11.56 6.27
N MET A 164 4.36 -10.40 6.20
CA MET A 164 3.30 -10.02 7.14
C MET A 164 2.14 -11.02 7.17
N ARG A 165 1.71 -11.55 6.02
CA ARG A 165 0.66 -12.58 5.99
C ARG A 165 1.11 -13.88 6.64
N GLU A 166 2.37 -14.27 6.45
CA GLU A 166 2.94 -15.47 7.08
C GLU A 166 3.04 -15.29 8.60
N VAL A 167 3.50 -14.14 9.08
CA VAL A 167 3.52 -13.80 10.52
C VAL A 167 2.12 -13.94 11.11
N LYS A 168 1.10 -13.29 10.51
CA LYS A 168 -0.28 -13.37 10.98
C LYS A 168 -0.85 -14.79 10.95
N SER A 169 -0.48 -15.58 9.95
CA SER A 169 -0.90 -16.98 9.86
C SER A 169 -0.37 -17.82 11.03
N VAL A 170 0.92 -17.69 11.36
CA VAL A 170 1.52 -18.42 12.49
C VAL A 170 0.99 -17.89 13.83
N GLU A 171 0.78 -16.59 13.96
CA GLU A 171 0.17 -15.95 15.12
C GLU A 171 -1.23 -16.52 15.40
N ALA A 172 -2.07 -16.63 14.35
CA ALA A 172 -3.38 -17.26 14.48
C ALA A 172 -3.32 -18.72 14.92
N LEU A 173 -2.28 -19.47 14.53
CA LEU A 173 -2.06 -20.84 15.02
C LEU A 173 -1.70 -20.86 16.50
N ILE A 174 -0.84 -19.95 16.98
CA ILE A 174 -0.49 -19.84 18.39
C ILE A 174 -1.71 -19.46 19.23
N ILE A 175 -2.51 -18.50 18.78
CA ILE A 175 -3.74 -18.07 19.46
C ILE A 175 -4.70 -19.26 19.63
N LYS A 176 -4.90 -20.04 18.57
CA LYS A 176 -5.80 -21.21 18.55
C LYS A 176 -5.21 -22.47 19.20
N TYR A 177 -3.93 -22.48 19.54
CA TYR A 177 -3.29 -23.64 20.14
C TYR A 177 -3.88 -23.91 21.52
N ILE A 178 -4.35 -25.15 21.76
CA ILE A 178 -4.86 -25.60 23.06
C ILE A 178 -3.72 -26.23 23.82
N PRO A 179 -3.23 -25.63 24.92
CA PRO A 179 -2.14 -26.22 25.72
C PRO A 179 -2.53 -27.55 26.32
N ALA A 180 -1.67 -28.56 26.18
CA ALA A 180 -1.88 -29.90 26.78
C ALA A 180 -1.29 -30.01 28.19
N THR A 181 -0.38 -29.10 28.56
CA THR A 181 0.32 -29.10 29.86
C THR A 181 0.30 -27.73 30.50
N LEU A 182 0.48 -27.68 31.83
CA LEU A 182 0.69 -26.42 32.56
C LEU A 182 1.87 -25.60 32.04
N GLU A 183 2.93 -26.26 31.63
CA GLU A 183 4.10 -25.60 31.07
C GLU A 183 3.77 -24.91 29.77
N GLU A 184 3.07 -25.59 28.85
CA GLU A 184 2.61 -25.00 27.59
C GLU A 184 1.64 -23.84 27.83
N ALA A 185 0.71 -23.95 28.77
CA ALA A 185 -0.20 -22.88 29.14
C ALA A 185 0.55 -21.66 29.66
N ALA A 186 1.55 -21.84 30.50
CA ALA A 186 2.39 -20.74 31.00
C ALA A 186 3.26 -20.12 29.92
N ILE A 187 3.73 -20.87 28.94
CA ILE A 187 4.48 -20.38 27.78
C ILE A 187 3.56 -19.56 26.89
N LYS A 188 2.36 -20.07 26.55
CA LYS A 188 1.36 -19.37 25.75
C LYS A 188 0.95 -18.05 26.40
N ALA A 189 0.64 -18.08 27.70
CA ALA A 189 0.26 -16.87 28.46
C ALA A 189 1.36 -15.79 28.42
N ARG A 190 2.63 -16.18 28.64
CA ARG A 190 3.77 -15.22 28.54
C ARG A 190 3.92 -14.62 27.16
N TRP A 191 3.77 -15.42 26.11
CA TRP A 191 3.84 -14.93 24.73
C TRP A 191 2.71 -13.94 24.43
N LEU A 192 1.47 -14.26 24.83
CA LEU A 192 0.30 -13.40 24.67
C LEU A 192 0.47 -12.05 25.39
N VAL A 193 0.92 -12.08 26.66
CA VAL A 193 1.19 -10.83 27.42
C VAL A 193 2.25 -9.97 26.73
N LYS A 194 3.32 -10.61 26.22
CA LYS A 194 4.35 -9.87 25.43
C LYS A 194 3.71 -9.20 24.21
N LYS A 195 2.88 -9.94 23.46
CA LYS A 195 2.19 -9.41 22.27
C LYS A 195 1.20 -8.28 22.58
N MET A 196 0.43 -8.39 23.65
CA MET A 196 -0.48 -7.33 24.11
C MET A 196 0.26 -6.04 24.46
N ASN A 197 1.49 -6.13 24.94
CA ASN A 197 2.31 -4.96 25.23
C ASN A 197 2.92 -4.34 23.95
N ASP A 198 3.29 -5.18 22.98
CA ASP A 198 3.93 -4.74 21.74
C ASP A 198 2.92 -4.21 20.70
N ASP A 199 1.72 -4.84 20.63
CA ASP A 199 0.68 -4.48 19.65
C ASP A 199 -0.71 -4.40 20.30
N ARG A 200 -1.18 -3.18 20.51
CA ARG A 200 -2.49 -2.89 21.12
C ARG A 200 -3.67 -3.04 20.16
N SER A 201 -3.44 -3.26 18.88
CA SER A 201 -4.51 -3.28 17.86
C SER A 201 -5.35 -4.56 17.88
N TYR A 202 -4.84 -5.65 18.47
CA TYR A 202 -5.49 -6.98 18.53
C TYR A 202 -5.81 -7.44 19.96
N LEU A 203 -5.99 -6.51 20.89
CA LEU A 203 -6.18 -6.80 22.32
C LEU A 203 -7.26 -7.87 22.59
N ARG A 204 -8.41 -7.79 21.92
CA ARG A 204 -9.53 -8.71 22.16
C ARG A 204 -9.20 -10.19 21.89
N ASP A 205 -8.48 -10.45 20.78
CA ASP A 205 -8.15 -11.83 20.40
C ASP A 205 -7.10 -12.41 21.34
N TYR A 206 -6.18 -11.57 21.83
CA TYR A 206 -5.17 -11.94 22.81
C TYR A 206 -5.75 -12.12 24.21
N GLU A 207 -6.69 -11.27 24.64
CA GLU A 207 -7.36 -11.37 25.93
C GLU A 207 -8.12 -12.69 26.04
N ALA A 208 -8.95 -13.04 25.06
CA ALA A 208 -9.68 -14.31 25.04
C ALA A 208 -8.76 -15.52 25.09
N ALA A 209 -7.68 -15.51 24.30
CA ALA A 209 -6.70 -16.61 24.30
C ALA A 209 -5.88 -16.68 25.60
N LEU A 210 -5.67 -15.55 26.28
CA LEU A 210 -5.01 -15.48 27.57
C LEU A 210 -5.92 -16.04 28.68
N GLU A 211 -7.20 -15.67 28.70
CA GLU A 211 -8.19 -16.21 29.62
C GLU A 211 -8.27 -17.76 29.51
N GLU A 212 -8.33 -18.28 28.28
CA GLU A 212 -8.31 -19.73 28.02
C GLU A 212 -7.04 -20.42 28.55
N ALA A 213 -5.88 -19.78 28.34
CA ALA A 213 -4.61 -20.30 28.86
C ALA A 213 -4.53 -20.29 30.40
N LEU A 214 -5.04 -19.25 31.05
CA LEU A 214 -5.10 -19.12 32.51
C LEU A 214 -6.10 -20.11 33.14
N ASP A 215 -7.24 -20.32 32.48
CA ASP A 215 -8.21 -21.31 32.89
C ASP A 215 -7.64 -22.75 32.87
N ALA A 216 -6.80 -23.06 31.87
CA ALA A 216 -6.10 -24.35 31.81
C ALA A 216 -5.11 -24.49 32.97
N ILE A 217 -4.46 -23.44 33.42
CA ILE A 217 -3.58 -23.44 34.61
C ILE A 217 -4.39 -23.62 35.88
N GLY A 218 -5.56 -23.01 36.00
CA GLY A 218 -6.38 -23.08 37.21
C GLY A 218 -7.11 -24.43 37.44
N ARG A 219 -7.21 -25.25 36.40
CA ARG A 219 -7.85 -26.58 36.44
C ARG A 219 -6.89 -27.74 36.73
N ALA A 220 -5.61 -27.51 36.73
CA ALA A 220 -4.55 -28.49 36.91
C ALA A 220 -3.99 -28.48 38.34
#